data_ca429df3c82363cf475b9e30c91c6a2d
#
_entry.id   ca429df3c82363cf475b9e30c91c6a2d
#
_cell.length_a   1.000
_cell.length_b   1.000
_cell.length_c   1.000
_cell.angle_alpha   90.00
_cell.angle_beta   90.00
_cell.angle_gamma   90.00
#
_symmetry.space_group_name_H-M   'P 1'
#
loop_
_entity.id
_entity.type
_entity.pdbx_description
1 polymer ?
#
loop_
_entity_poly.entity_id
_entity_poly.type
_entity_poly.pdbx_seq_one_letter_code
_entity_poly.pdbx_strand_id
1 'polypeptide(L)'
;MLLSLPPAVTLIIAIVLEVFSTSWLPKTQQFTALYPTLGVLVGYGLAFYLLSLTVQSMALGVAYAIWCGAGIVLVAALSWLVYGQKLDVYALVGISFILCGTVIINLFSTSVSH
;
A
#
# COMPACT_ATOMS: atom_id res chain seq x y z
N MET A 1 8.59 21.17 0.74
CA MET A 1 7.17 21.00 0.45
C MET A 1 6.62 19.66 0.90
N LEU A 2 7.22 18.53 0.51
CA LEU A 2 6.76 17.22 0.96
C LEU A 2 6.82 17.07 2.47
N LEU A 3 7.81 17.66 3.11
CA LEU A 3 7.97 17.59 4.57
C LEU A 3 6.86 18.31 5.33
N SER A 4 6.12 19.21 4.69
CA SER A 4 5.03 19.93 5.32
C SER A 4 3.68 19.25 5.19
N LEU A 5 3.58 18.15 4.44
CA LEU A 5 2.33 17.43 4.26
C LEU A 5 1.95 16.67 5.52
N PRO A 6 0.64 16.57 5.83
CA PRO A 6 0.19 15.74 6.95
C PRO A 6 0.58 14.28 6.75
N PRO A 7 0.82 13.53 7.85
CA PRO A 7 1.20 12.10 7.70
C PRO A 7 0.17 11.28 6.93
N ALA A 8 -1.12 11.58 7.09
CA ALA A 8 -2.15 10.86 6.35
C ALA A 8 -2.00 11.05 4.84
N VAL A 9 -1.65 12.24 4.38
CA VAL A 9 -1.49 12.54 2.95
C VAL A 9 -0.28 11.81 2.39
N THR A 10 0.86 11.86 3.07
CA THR A 10 2.05 11.15 2.60
C THR A 10 1.83 9.64 2.59
N LEU A 11 1.09 9.12 3.57
CA LEU A 11 0.77 7.69 3.62
C LEU A 11 -0.13 7.28 2.45
N ILE A 12 -1.16 8.06 2.15
CA ILE A 12 -2.06 7.76 1.04
C ILE A 12 -1.31 7.77 -0.29
N ILE A 13 -0.48 8.78 -0.52
CA ILE A 13 0.29 8.87 -1.76
C ILE A 13 1.25 7.67 -1.86
N ALA A 14 1.91 7.33 -0.75
CA ALA A 14 2.81 6.18 -0.73
C ALA A 14 2.09 4.87 -1.07
N ILE A 15 0.89 4.67 -0.50
CA ILE A 15 0.10 3.47 -0.77
C ILE A 15 -0.30 3.41 -2.25
N VAL A 16 -0.75 4.53 -2.83
CA VAL A 16 -1.13 4.58 -4.23
C VAL A 16 0.05 4.23 -5.14
N LEU A 17 1.22 4.82 -4.87
CA LEU A 17 2.43 4.51 -5.65
C LEU A 17 2.82 3.04 -5.54
N GLU A 18 2.77 2.49 -4.33
CA GLU A 18 3.10 1.09 -4.10
C GLU A 18 2.11 0.17 -4.82
N VAL A 19 0.81 0.46 -4.74
CA VAL A 19 -0.22 -0.36 -5.36
C VAL A 19 -0.02 -0.40 -6.88
N PHE A 20 0.21 0.73 -7.52
CA PHE A 20 0.48 0.75 -8.96
C PHE A 20 1.74 -0.02 -9.30
N SER A 21 2.81 0.15 -8.51
CA SER A 21 4.07 -0.57 -8.73
C SER A 21 3.86 -2.08 -8.60
N THR A 22 3.19 -2.51 -7.54
CA THR A 22 2.91 -3.93 -7.31
C THR A 22 2.03 -4.51 -8.42
N SER A 23 1.07 -3.74 -8.91
CA SER A 23 0.20 -4.19 -9.99
C SER A 23 0.95 -4.41 -11.29
N TRP A 24 2.10 -3.77 -11.47
CA TRP A 24 2.94 -3.92 -12.65
C TRP A 24 4.01 -5.00 -12.50
N LEU A 25 4.16 -5.60 -11.30
CA LEU A 25 5.16 -6.64 -11.08
C LEU A 25 5.08 -7.77 -12.10
N PRO A 26 3.89 -8.30 -12.44
CA PRO A 26 3.85 -9.39 -13.44
C PRO A 26 4.40 -8.97 -14.80
N LYS A 27 4.31 -7.69 -15.15
CA LYS A 27 4.80 -7.19 -16.43
C LYS A 27 6.32 -7.06 -16.47
N THR A 28 7.00 -7.12 -15.33
CA THR A 28 8.46 -7.05 -15.29
C THR A 28 9.12 -8.34 -15.78
N GLN A 29 8.36 -9.45 -15.85
CA GLN A 29 8.90 -10.77 -16.25
C GLN A 29 10.11 -11.13 -15.38
N GLN A 30 9.92 -11.09 -14.06
CA GLN A 30 10.98 -11.39 -13.09
C GLN A 30 12.15 -10.40 -13.18
N PHE A 31 11.79 -9.12 -13.42
CA PHE A 31 12.77 -8.01 -13.53
C PHE A 31 13.70 -8.12 -14.73
N THR A 32 13.25 -8.79 -15.80
CA THR A 32 13.99 -8.88 -17.04
C THR A 32 13.50 -7.88 -18.08
N ALA A 33 12.25 -7.46 -18.03
CA ALA A 33 11.72 -6.45 -18.94
C ALA A 33 12.13 -5.06 -18.43
N LEU A 34 12.87 -4.31 -19.27
CA LEU A 34 13.54 -3.08 -18.81
C LEU A 34 12.56 -1.99 -18.37
N TYR A 35 11.60 -1.61 -19.22
CA TYR A 35 10.75 -0.46 -18.89
C TYR A 35 9.80 -0.73 -17.74
N PRO A 36 9.09 -1.88 -17.68
CA PRO A 36 8.28 -2.18 -16.51
C PRO A 36 9.09 -2.25 -15.22
N THR A 37 10.29 -2.83 -15.28
CA THR A 37 11.17 -2.95 -14.10
C THR A 37 11.58 -1.57 -13.59
N LEU A 38 11.98 -0.66 -14.49
CA LEU A 38 12.35 0.69 -14.08
C LEU A 38 11.16 1.41 -13.43
N GLY A 39 9.96 1.28 -14.01
CA GLY A 39 8.77 1.88 -13.45
C GLY A 39 8.45 1.37 -12.05
N VAL A 40 8.55 0.06 -11.85
CA VAL A 40 8.30 -0.56 -10.55
C VAL A 40 9.33 -0.08 -9.52
N LEU A 41 10.61 -0.08 -9.88
CA LEU A 41 11.66 0.35 -8.95
C LEU A 41 11.52 1.82 -8.56
N VAL A 42 11.21 2.69 -9.51
CA VAL A 42 11.00 4.10 -9.24
C VAL A 42 9.77 4.29 -8.34
N GLY A 43 8.68 3.58 -8.64
CA GLY A 43 7.46 3.65 -7.84
C GLY A 43 7.69 3.22 -6.40
N TYR A 44 8.37 2.10 -6.20
CA TYR A 44 8.70 1.64 -4.85
C TYR A 44 9.64 2.60 -4.13
N GLY A 45 10.64 3.12 -4.82
CA GLY A 45 11.56 4.08 -4.19
C GLY A 45 10.83 5.32 -3.70
N LEU A 46 9.94 5.88 -4.52
CA LEU A 46 9.13 7.04 -4.12
C LEU A 46 8.17 6.68 -2.98
N ALA A 47 7.54 5.51 -3.04
CA ALA A 47 6.61 5.08 -2.00
C ALA A 47 7.32 4.95 -0.65
N PHE A 48 8.49 4.34 -0.62
CA PHE A 48 9.26 4.19 0.62
C PHE A 48 9.83 5.51 1.12
N TYR A 49 10.20 6.41 0.21
CA TYR A 49 10.60 7.76 0.62
C TYR A 49 9.44 8.46 1.34
N LEU A 50 8.24 8.40 0.78
CA LEU A 50 7.07 9.01 1.40
C LEU A 50 6.71 8.31 2.72
N LEU A 51 6.88 6.99 2.81
CA LEU A 51 6.70 6.28 4.07
C LEU A 51 7.68 6.80 5.12
N SER A 52 8.92 7.07 4.74
CA SER A 52 9.92 7.60 5.67
C SER A 52 9.50 8.95 6.24
N LEU A 53 8.81 9.77 5.45
CA LEU A 53 8.23 11.02 5.93
C LEU A 53 7.06 10.77 6.87
N THR A 54 6.21 9.81 6.55
CA THR A 54 5.04 9.46 7.35
C THR A 54 5.44 9.04 8.77
N VAL A 55 6.46 8.21 8.90
CA VAL A 55 6.86 7.68 10.20
C VAL A 55 7.60 8.68 11.08
N GLN A 56 7.83 9.90 10.58
CA GLN A 56 8.27 11.00 11.45
C GLN A 56 7.19 11.38 12.47
N SER A 57 5.92 11.19 12.12
CA SER A 57 4.78 11.64 12.92
C SER A 57 3.84 10.52 13.33
N MET A 58 4.05 9.30 12.84
CA MET A 58 3.16 8.16 13.08
C MET A 58 4.01 6.94 13.40
N ALA A 59 3.55 6.12 14.35
CA ALA A 59 4.27 4.89 14.70
C ALA A 59 4.42 3.99 13.49
N LEU A 60 5.61 3.44 13.29
CA LEU A 60 5.90 2.61 12.12
C LEU A 60 4.94 1.43 11.99
N GLY A 61 4.68 0.73 13.10
CA GLY A 61 3.77 -0.42 13.07
C GLY A 61 2.35 -0.04 12.66
N VAL A 62 1.89 1.12 13.10
CA VAL A 62 0.55 1.61 12.75
C VAL A 62 0.50 2.01 11.28
N ALA A 63 1.50 2.76 10.81
CA ALA A 63 1.56 3.15 9.40
C ALA A 63 1.59 1.93 8.50
N TYR A 64 2.38 0.93 8.86
CA TYR A 64 2.50 -0.29 8.07
C TYR A 64 1.20 -1.11 8.09
N ALA A 65 0.51 -1.17 9.22
CA ALA A 65 -0.77 -1.88 9.30
C ALA A 65 -1.82 -1.23 8.39
N ILE A 66 -1.91 0.09 8.37
CA ILE A 66 -2.82 0.81 7.49
C ILE A 66 -2.41 0.58 6.03
N TRP A 67 -1.12 0.63 5.74
CA TRP A 67 -0.60 0.36 4.40
C TRP A 67 -1.01 -1.03 3.93
N CYS A 68 -0.81 -2.05 4.78
CA CYS A 68 -1.15 -3.43 4.42
C CYS A 68 -2.64 -3.59 4.18
N GLY A 69 -3.49 -3.03 5.03
CA GLY A 69 -4.93 -3.14 4.86
C GLY A 69 -5.42 -2.47 3.59
N ALA A 70 -5.05 -1.22 3.38
CA ALA A 70 -5.45 -0.48 2.19
C ALA A 70 -4.82 -1.09 0.93
N GLY A 71 -3.54 -1.46 1.01
CA GLY A 71 -2.82 -2.02 -0.13
C GLY A 71 -3.41 -3.34 -0.60
N ILE A 72 -3.76 -4.23 0.31
CA ILE A 72 -4.34 -5.52 -0.04
C ILE A 72 -5.63 -5.34 -0.84
N VAL A 73 -6.52 -4.45 -0.39
CA VAL A 73 -7.77 -4.21 -1.10
C VAL A 73 -7.52 -3.66 -2.50
N LEU A 74 -6.66 -2.66 -2.59
CA LEU A 74 -6.39 -2.02 -3.88
C LEU A 74 -5.66 -2.96 -4.84
N VAL A 75 -4.66 -3.69 -4.36
CA VAL A 75 -3.94 -4.65 -5.20
C VAL A 75 -4.87 -5.77 -5.65
N ALA A 76 -5.70 -6.30 -4.75
CA ALA A 76 -6.65 -7.35 -5.11
C ALA A 76 -7.65 -6.86 -6.17
N ALA A 77 -8.15 -5.63 -6.01
CA ALA A 77 -9.07 -5.04 -6.97
C ALA A 77 -8.42 -4.83 -8.33
N LEU A 78 -7.21 -4.27 -8.35
CA LEU A 78 -6.49 -4.06 -9.61
C LEU A 78 -6.11 -5.36 -10.29
N SER A 79 -5.69 -6.37 -9.53
CA SER A 79 -5.35 -7.69 -10.07
C SER A 79 -6.55 -8.34 -10.74
N TRP A 80 -7.73 -8.18 -10.13
CA TRP A 80 -8.96 -8.69 -10.73
C TRP A 80 -9.28 -7.94 -12.03
N LEU A 81 -9.21 -6.61 -12.01
CA LEU A 81 -9.59 -5.79 -13.17
C LEU A 81 -8.58 -5.93 -14.33
N VAL A 82 -7.28 -5.98 -14.02
CA VAL A 82 -6.24 -5.98 -15.06
C VAL A 82 -5.90 -7.39 -15.51
N TYR A 83 -5.79 -8.34 -14.57
CA TYR A 83 -5.31 -9.70 -14.87
C TYR A 83 -6.40 -10.76 -14.75
N GLY A 84 -7.61 -10.40 -14.35
CA GLY A 84 -8.70 -11.35 -14.18
C GLY A 84 -8.50 -12.32 -13.03
N GLN A 85 -7.64 -12.00 -12.07
CA GLN A 85 -7.36 -12.86 -10.93
C GLN A 85 -8.46 -12.71 -9.89
N LYS A 86 -9.27 -13.76 -9.74
CA LYS A 86 -10.37 -13.75 -8.77
C LYS A 86 -9.93 -14.40 -7.47
N LEU A 87 -10.45 -13.87 -6.36
CA LEU A 87 -10.19 -14.43 -5.04
C LEU A 87 -11.32 -15.38 -4.64
N ASP A 88 -10.96 -16.46 -3.95
CA ASP A 88 -11.96 -17.38 -3.42
C ASP A 88 -12.56 -16.83 -2.11
N VAL A 89 -13.53 -17.58 -1.55
CA VAL A 89 -14.22 -17.15 -0.34
C VAL A 89 -13.25 -17.04 0.84
N TYR A 90 -12.29 -17.95 0.95
CA TYR A 90 -11.35 -17.93 2.08
C TYR A 90 -10.45 -16.69 2.03
N ALA A 91 -9.99 -16.30 0.84
CA ALA A 91 -9.22 -15.08 0.68
C ALA A 91 -10.04 -13.85 1.03
N LEU A 92 -11.30 -13.81 0.59
CA LEU A 92 -12.19 -12.68 0.89
C LEU A 92 -12.45 -12.57 2.39
N VAL A 93 -12.67 -13.68 3.08
CA VAL A 93 -12.87 -13.69 4.53
C VAL A 93 -11.61 -13.19 5.24
N GLY A 94 -10.44 -13.70 4.86
CA GLY A 94 -9.18 -13.29 5.46
C GLY A 94 -8.91 -11.80 5.27
N ILE A 95 -9.11 -11.29 4.07
CA ILE A 95 -8.95 -9.86 3.77
C ILE A 95 -9.92 -9.03 4.62
N SER A 96 -11.15 -9.51 4.80
CA SER A 96 -12.13 -8.81 5.63
C SER A 96 -11.64 -8.66 7.07
N PHE A 97 -11.01 -9.69 7.64
CA PHE A 97 -10.43 -9.60 8.99
C PHE A 97 -9.29 -8.59 9.04
N ILE A 98 -8.44 -8.55 8.01
CA ILE A 98 -7.35 -7.57 7.94
C ILE A 98 -7.91 -6.16 7.90
N LEU A 99 -8.95 -5.94 7.11
CA LEU A 99 -9.60 -4.64 7.02
C LEU A 99 -10.24 -4.22 8.33
N CYS A 100 -10.92 -5.14 9.01
CA CYS A 100 -11.49 -4.84 10.33
C CYS A 100 -10.41 -4.44 11.31
N GLY A 101 -9.28 -5.16 11.33
CA GLY A 101 -8.15 -4.81 12.17
C GLY A 101 -7.60 -3.43 11.85
N THR A 102 -7.45 -3.10 10.57
CA THR A 102 -6.98 -1.79 10.13
C THR A 102 -7.91 -0.68 10.59
N VAL A 103 -9.23 -0.87 10.47
CA VAL A 103 -10.22 0.11 10.90
C VAL A 103 -10.13 0.31 12.41
N ILE A 104 -9.99 -0.76 13.18
CA ILE A 104 -9.85 -0.68 14.62
C ILE A 104 -8.63 0.15 15.02
N ILE A 105 -7.50 -0.09 14.36
CA ILE A 105 -6.28 0.68 14.62
C ILE A 105 -6.52 2.16 14.32
N ASN A 106 -7.11 2.46 13.18
CA ASN A 106 -7.28 3.83 12.74
C ASN A 106 -8.23 4.62 13.65
N LEU A 107 -9.30 3.98 14.12
CA LEU A 107 -10.34 4.68 14.89
C LEU A 107 -10.08 4.67 16.38
N PHE A 108 -9.49 3.62 16.93
CA PHE A 108 -9.46 3.41 18.37
C PHE A 108 -8.08 3.41 18.99
N SER A 109 -7.02 3.20 18.22
CA SER A 109 -5.67 3.14 18.78
C SER A 109 -5.18 4.53 19.15
N THR A 110 -4.56 4.64 20.32
CA THR A 110 -3.90 5.87 20.73
C THR A 110 -2.54 6.06 20.06
N SER A 111 -2.05 5.03 19.37
CA SER A 111 -0.77 5.09 18.65
C SER A 111 -0.89 5.82 17.31
N VAL A 112 -2.12 6.08 16.85
CA VAL A 112 -2.35 6.78 15.57
C VAL A 112 -2.37 8.27 15.82
N SER A 113 -1.63 9.03 14.99
CA SER A 113 -1.66 10.49 15.02
C SER A 113 -2.82 10.99 14.17
N HIS A 114 -3.76 11.64 14.81
CA HIS A 114 -4.94 12.19 14.13
C HIS A 114 -4.83 13.68 13.89
#